data_b92c545c0975790f3fa8184e0c7c2290
#
_entry.id   b92c545c0975790f3fa8184e0c7c2290
#
_cell.length_a   1.000
_cell.length_b   1.000
_cell.length_c   1.000
_cell.angle_alpha   90.00
_cell.angle_beta   90.00
_cell.angle_gamma   90.00
#
_symmetry.space_group_name_H-M   'P 1'
#
loop_
_entity.id
_entity.type
_entity.pdbx_description
1 polymer ?
#
loop_
_entity_poly.entity_id
_entity_poly.type
_entity_poly.pdbx_seq_one_letter_code
_entity_poly.pdbx_strand_id
1 'polypeptide(L)'
;MEENEEMIVNNEPVIYTGPNIFDFGLFQFQVFQEGLPPYVKRAIEKIPDINRLIVPVDELENTRAKIEKSGTLEARIFYKIQQESEKLKAKRK
;
A
#
# COMPACT_ATOMS: atom_id res chain seq x y z
N MET A 1 -3.47 24.26 -11.64
CA MET A 1 -3.31 23.89 -11.24
C MET A 1 -3.30 22.83 -11.16
N GLU A 2 -3.07 22.37 -11.50
CA GLU A 2 -3.09 21.42 -11.56
C GLU A 2 -3.11 20.67 -10.58
N GLU A 3 -2.75 20.85 -9.83
CA GLU A 3 -2.94 20.23 -8.76
C GLU A 3 -4.28 19.99 -8.48
N ASN A 4 -5.14 20.71 -8.86
CA ASN A 4 -6.52 20.54 -8.64
C ASN A 4 -7.08 19.35 -9.21
N GLU A 5 -6.63 18.99 -10.31
CA GLU A 5 -7.13 17.85 -10.90
C GLU A 5 -6.85 16.69 -10.11
N GLU A 6 -5.72 16.67 -9.49
CA GLU A 6 -5.44 15.58 -8.70
C GLU A 6 -6.34 15.39 -7.61
N MET A 7 -6.81 16.44 -7.05
CA MET A 7 -7.73 16.31 -5.98
C MET A 7 -8.97 15.64 -6.41
N ILE A 8 -9.43 15.96 -7.58
CA ILE A 8 -10.62 15.32 -8.06
C ILE A 8 -10.44 13.87 -8.22
N VAL A 9 -9.34 13.49 -8.78
CA VAL A 9 -9.10 12.11 -8.99
C VAL A 9 -9.03 11.37 -7.68
N ASN A 10 -8.51 12.02 -6.68
CA ASN A 10 -8.33 11.38 -5.43
C ASN A 10 -9.57 11.14 -4.64
N ASN A 11 -10.70 11.55 -5.15
CA ASN A 11 -11.94 11.25 -4.49
C ASN A 11 -12.32 9.79 -4.66
N GLU A 12 -11.70 9.10 -5.57
CA GLU A 12 -11.99 7.71 -5.73
C GLU A 12 -11.38 6.90 -4.63
N PRO A 13 -12.06 5.88 -4.13
CA PRO A 13 -11.48 5.07 -3.07
C PRO A 13 -10.30 4.24 -3.56
N VAL A 14 -9.35 4.05 -2.67
CA VAL A 14 -8.20 3.20 -2.97
C VAL A 14 -8.14 2.11 -1.92
N ILE A 15 -7.41 1.05 -2.21
CA ILE A 15 -7.33 -0.09 -1.32
C ILE A 15 -5.89 -0.55 -1.21
N TYR A 16 -5.48 -0.92 -0.01
CA TYR A 16 -4.14 -1.41 0.22
C TYR A 16 -4.12 -2.92 -0.03
N THR A 17 -3.25 -3.37 -0.91
CA THR A 17 -3.20 -4.77 -1.27
C THR A 17 -1.95 -5.48 -0.76
N GLY A 18 -1.13 -4.80 0.02
CA GLY A 18 0.11 -5.39 0.54
C GLY A 18 -0.11 -6.23 1.78
N PRO A 19 0.97 -6.68 2.39
CA PRO A 19 0.86 -7.51 3.57
C PRO A 19 0.46 -6.71 4.80
N ASN A 20 -0.08 -7.39 5.80
CA ASN A 20 -0.44 -6.75 7.05
C ASN A 20 0.82 -6.26 7.76
N ILE A 21 0.78 -5.04 8.27
CA ILE A 21 1.87 -4.49 9.05
C ILE A 21 1.27 -3.93 10.32
N PHE A 22 1.22 -4.76 11.34
CA PHE A 22 0.55 -4.40 12.58
C PHE A 22 1.13 -3.17 13.24
N ASP A 23 2.45 -2.98 13.15
CA ASP A 23 3.08 -1.83 13.77
C ASP A 23 2.60 -0.52 13.21
N PHE A 24 2.15 -0.50 11.98
CA PHE A 24 1.65 0.72 11.36
C PHE A 24 0.13 0.79 11.35
N GLY A 25 -0.53 -0.26 11.78
CA GLY A 25 -1.99 -0.31 11.71
C GLY A 25 -2.48 -0.45 10.28
N LEU A 26 -1.67 -1.04 9.42
CA LEU A 26 -1.99 -1.17 8.01
C LEU A 26 -2.29 -2.61 7.69
N PHE A 27 -3.49 -2.88 7.18
CA PHE A 27 -3.93 -4.24 6.92
C PHE A 27 -4.36 -4.43 5.49
N GLN A 28 -4.13 -5.60 4.97
CA GLN A 28 -4.49 -5.93 3.61
C GLN A 28 -5.98 -5.69 3.38
N PHE A 29 -6.28 -5.08 2.25
CA PHE A 29 -7.65 -4.81 1.82
C PHE A 29 -8.35 -3.71 2.61
N GLN A 30 -7.58 -2.89 3.32
CA GLN A 30 -8.15 -1.70 3.92
C GLN A 30 -8.49 -0.69 2.83
N VAL A 31 -9.67 -0.09 2.90
CA VAL A 31 -10.13 0.87 1.91
C VAL A 31 -10.05 2.27 2.48
N PHE A 32 -9.55 3.21 1.70
CA PHE A 32 -9.44 4.59 2.11
C PHE A 32 -10.24 5.44 1.14
N GLN A 33 -11.21 6.19 1.66
CA GLN A 33 -12.16 6.87 0.80
C GLN A 33 -11.78 8.29 0.46
N GLU A 34 -11.16 9.00 1.32
CA GLU A 34 -10.90 10.40 1.07
C GLU A 34 -9.45 10.72 1.28
N GLY A 35 -8.60 10.01 0.60
CA GLY A 35 -7.18 10.21 0.75
C GLY A 35 -6.62 9.32 1.84
N LEU A 36 -5.33 9.35 1.98
CA LEU A 36 -4.66 8.48 2.92
C LEU A 36 -4.53 9.14 4.28
N PRO A 37 -4.88 8.45 5.35
CA PRO A 37 -4.74 9.02 6.68
C PRO A 37 -3.26 9.24 7.02
N PRO A 38 -2.98 10.07 8.02
CA PRO A 38 -1.58 10.33 8.39
C PRO A 38 -0.79 9.09 8.75
N TYR A 39 -1.42 8.10 9.40
CA TYR A 39 -0.66 6.92 9.79
C TYR A 39 -0.21 6.11 8.57
N VAL A 40 -1.00 6.15 7.48
CA VAL A 40 -0.61 5.46 6.27
C VAL A 40 0.52 6.22 5.59
N LYS A 41 0.46 7.55 5.61
CA LYS A 41 1.52 8.34 5.02
C LYS A 41 2.83 8.11 5.76
N ARG A 42 2.78 7.95 7.07
CA ARG A 42 3.99 7.66 7.83
C ARG A 42 4.54 6.30 7.47
N ALA A 43 3.66 5.33 7.25
CA ALA A 43 4.11 4.00 6.85
C ALA A 43 4.82 4.07 5.51
N ILE A 44 4.31 4.86 4.58
CA ILE A 44 4.92 5.01 3.27
C ILE A 44 6.28 5.67 3.40
N GLU A 45 6.44 6.59 4.34
CA GLU A 45 7.74 7.21 4.53
C GLU A 45 8.76 6.20 4.99
N LYS A 46 8.35 5.23 5.80
CA LYS A 46 9.27 4.21 6.27
C LYS A 46 9.52 3.13 5.24
N ILE A 47 8.50 2.76 4.51
CA ILE A 47 8.62 1.72 3.48
C ILE A 47 7.92 2.24 2.23
N PRO A 48 8.64 2.96 1.37
CA PRO A 48 8.02 3.60 0.22
C PRO A 48 7.28 2.68 -0.72
N ASP A 49 7.68 1.42 -0.79
CA ASP A 49 7.01 0.48 -1.68
C ASP A 49 5.56 0.22 -1.30
N ILE A 50 5.18 0.55 -0.07
CA ILE A 50 3.79 0.41 0.35
C ILE A 50 2.88 1.18 -0.62
N ASN A 51 3.31 2.36 -1.06
CA ASN A 51 2.49 3.16 -1.93
C ASN A 51 2.20 2.47 -3.26
N ARG A 52 3.06 1.59 -3.70
CA ARG A 52 2.86 0.90 -4.96
C ARG A 52 1.76 -0.13 -4.89
N LEU A 53 1.41 -0.59 -3.71
CA LEU A 53 0.34 -1.57 -3.53
C LEU A 53 -0.95 -0.93 -3.02
N ILE A 54 -1.01 0.40 -3.01
CA ILE A 54 -2.27 1.10 -2.75
C ILE A 54 -2.81 1.49 -4.12
N VAL A 55 -3.90 0.87 -4.52
CA VAL A 55 -4.42 1.02 -5.87
C VAL A 55 -5.89 1.38 -5.84
N PRO A 56 -6.45 1.89 -6.91
CA PRO A 56 -7.89 2.13 -6.95
C PRO A 56 -8.63 0.82 -6.73
N VAL A 57 -9.77 0.90 -6.07
CA VAL A 57 -10.53 -0.31 -5.79
C VAL A 57 -10.85 -1.07 -7.07
N ASP A 58 -11.03 -0.38 -8.18
CA ASP A 58 -11.31 -1.02 -9.45
C ASP A 58 -10.18 -1.92 -9.90
N GLU A 59 -8.97 -1.69 -9.41
CA GLU A 59 -7.83 -2.48 -9.83
C GLU A 59 -7.53 -3.63 -8.89
N LEU A 60 -8.38 -3.84 -7.90
CA LEU A 60 -8.09 -4.85 -6.87
C LEU A 60 -7.87 -6.23 -7.45
N GLU A 61 -8.78 -6.69 -8.29
CA GLU A 61 -8.66 -8.05 -8.83
C GLU A 61 -7.42 -8.20 -9.68
N ASN A 62 -7.13 -7.20 -10.49
CA ASN A 62 -5.99 -7.24 -11.35
C ASN A 62 -4.70 -7.26 -10.53
N THR A 63 -4.64 -6.44 -9.49
CA THR A 63 -3.46 -6.37 -8.64
C THR A 63 -3.28 -7.66 -7.85
N ARG A 64 -4.37 -8.21 -7.33
CA ARG A 64 -4.28 -9.47 -6.60
C ARG A 64 -3.74 -10.58 -7.48
N ALA A 65 -4.21 -10.64 -8.71
CA ALA A 65 -3.75 -11.67 -9.63
C ALA A 65 -2.25 -11.54 -9.87
N LYS A 66 -1.76 -10.30 -9.98
CA LYS A 66 -0.35 -10.09 -10.20
C LYS A 66 0.47 -10.45 -8.97
N ILE A 67 -0.02 -10.14 -7.79
CA ILE A 67 0.70 -10.46 -6.57
C ILE A 67 0.83 -11.98 -6.42
N GLU A 68 -0.22 -12.70 -6.80
CA GLU A 68 -0.20 -14.15 -6.65
C GLU A 68 0.63 -14.84 -7.71
N LYS A 69 1.03 -14.12 -8.75
CA LYS A 69 1.79 -14.73 -9.82
C LYS A 69 3.27 -14.53 -9.58
N SER A 70 3.98 -15.62 -9.42
CA SER A 70 5.39 -15.59 -9.15
C SER A 70 6.14 -14.86 -10.25
N GLY A 71 7.06 -14.02 -9.88
CA GLY A 71 7.91 -13.33 -10.85
C GLY A 71 7.41 -11.96 -11.29
N THR A 72 6.21 -11.56 -10.88
CA THR A 72 5.74 -10.24 -11.25
C THR A 72 6.39 -9.19 -10.34
N LEU A 73 6.35 -7.95 -10.81
CA LEU A 73 6.85 -6.84 -9.99
C LEU A 73 6.03 -6.73 -8.72
N GLU A 74 4.72 -6.89 -8.82
CA GLU A 74 3.85 -6.78 -7.66
C GLU A 74 4.16 -7.83 -6.60
N ALA A 75 4.45 -9.04 -7.03
CA ALA A 75 4.80 -10.11 -6.08
C ALA A 75 6.11 -9.78 -5.38
N ARG A 76 7.06 -9.23 -6.11
CA ARG A 76 8.34 -8.87 -5.52
C ARG A 76 8.20 -7.72 -4.55
N ILE A 77 7.36 -6.74 -4.86
CA ILE A 77 7.13 -5.62 -3.98
C ILE A 77 6.45 -6.10 -2.71
N PHE A 78 5.48 -7.00 -2.84
CA PHE A 78 4.77 -7.54 -1.69
C PHE A 78 5.78 -8.20 -0.72
N TYR A 79 6.64 -9.03 -1.28
CA TYR A 79 7.62 -9.75 -0.48
C TYR A 79 8.60 -8.77 0.16
N LYS A 80 9.02 -7.76 -0.59
CA LYS A 80 9.95 -6.77 -0.08
C LYS A 80 9.35 -6.02 1.10
N ILE A 81 8.08 -5.65 1.01
CA ILE A 81 7.42 -4.96 2.11
C ILE A 81 7.39 -5.86 3.34
N GLN A 82 7.11 -7.16 3.15
CA GLN A 82 7.11 -8.07 4.27
C GLN A 82 8.47 -8.09 4.95
N GLN A 83 9.53 -8.16 4.17
CA GLN A 83 10.85 -8.21 4.74
C GLN A 83 11.24 -6.93 5.43
N GLU A 84 10.87 -5.78 4.86
CA GLU A 84 11.20 -4.52 5.48
C GLU A 84 10.45 -4.34 6.79
N SER A 85 9.20 -4.78 6.84
CA SER A 85 8.43 -4.64 8.07
C SER A 85 8.99 -5.55 9.16
N GLU A 86 9.51 -6.71 8.79
CA GLU A 86 10.11 -7.60 9.77
C GLU A 86 11.39 -6.99 10.34
N LYS A 87 12.16 -6.31 9.50
CA LYS A 87 13.35 -5.67 9.98
C LYS A 87 13.03 -4.56 10.96
N LEU A 88 11.96 -3.82 10.71
CA LEU A 88 11.59 -2.76 11.63
C LEU A 88 11.16 -3.34 12.96
N LYS A 89 10.46 -4.48 12.94
CA LYS A 89 10.08 -5.11 14.18
C LYS A 89 11.30 -5.53 14.97
N ALA A 90 12.28 -6.10 14.29
CA ALA A 90 13.47 -6.55 14.98
C ALA A 90 14.21 -5.39 15.60
N LYS A 91 14.21 -4.25 14.92
CA LYS A 91 14.93 -3.11 15.46
C LYS A 91 14.28 -2.52 16.68
N ARG A 92 12.99 -2.75 16.83
CA ARG A 92 12.31 -2.18 17.97
C ARG A 92 12.70 -2.80 19.27
N LYS A 93 13.28 -3.99 19.22
CA LYS A 93 13.72 -4.61 20.43
C LYS A 93 15.03 -4.03 20.87
#